data_df90b9dc78703dd8f6581d7181abb268
#
_entry.id   df90b9dc78703dd8f6581d7181abb268
#
_cell.length_a   1.000
_cell.length_b   1.000
_cell.length_c   1.000
_cell.angle_alpha   90.00
_cell.angle_beta   90.00
_cell.angle_gamma   90.00
#
_symmetry.space_group_name_H-M   'P 1'
#
loop_
_entity.id
_entity.type
_entity.pdbx_description
1 polymer ?
#
loop_
_entity_poly.entity_id
_entity_poly.type
_entity_poly.pdbx_seq_one_letter_code
_entity_poly.pdbx_strand_id
1 'polypeptide(L)'
;MNELATPVLRRAAMHFLARREHSQHELKQKLLLKFSQINEVSLNEALVQLKAENLQSDSRFAESYTRFRKNKGFGYLNIKRELELRRVHPDIISEYLNPDHIDWISIATSLLKKKIRRTKVVIIKQKEYSKLVWYLQNRGFIHNQIDLAMKNLVDSDYVT
;
A
#
# COMPACT_ATOMS: atom_id res chain seq x y z
N MET A 1 -21.48 34.45 -0.58
CA MET A 1 -21.15 33.10 -0.08
C MET A 1 -19.67 33.09 0.28
N ASN A 2 -19.36 32.85 1.54
CA ASN A 2 -17.94 32.84 1.97
C ASN A 2 -17.27 31.56 1.46
N GLU A 3 -16.51 31.68 0.39
CA GLU A 3 -15.61 30.62 -0.04
C GLU A 3 -14.54 30.41 1.02
N LEU A 4 -14.24 29.13 1.31
CA LEU A 4 -13.26 28.80 2.33
C LEU A 4 -11.86 29.25 1.90
N ALA A 5 -11.26 30.08 2.73
CA ALA A 5 -9.94 30.66 2.50
C ALA A 5 -8.83 29.58 2.64
N THR A 6 -7.73 29.77 1.91
CA THR A 6 -6.54 28.92 1.92
C THR A 6 -6.05 28.52 3.33
N PRO A 7 -6.00 29.44 4.36
CA PRO A 7 -5.56 29.06 5.71
C PRO A 7 -6.47 28.03 6.41
N VAL A 8 -7.77 28.05 6.16
CA VAL A 8 -8.72 27.08 6.74
C VAL A 8 -8.50 25.70 6.15
N LEU A 9 -8.34 25.63 4.83
CA LEU A 9 -8.05 24.38 4.12
C LEU A 9 -6.69 23.81 4.53
N ARG A 10 -5.67 24.66 4.65
CA ARG A 10 -4.34 24.28 5.13
C ARG A 10 -4.39 23.68 6.53
N ARG A 11 -5.08 24.31 7.46
CA ARG A 11 -5.25 23.81 8.84
C ARG A 11 -5.95 22.45 8.85
N ALA A 12 -7.01 22.28 8.08
CA ALA A 12 -7.70 20.99 7.98
C ALA A 12 -6.81 19.90 7.38
N ALA A 13 -6.02 20.22 6.37
CA ALA A 13 -5.03 19.30 5.77
C ALA A 13 -3.96 18.89 6.80
N MET A 14 -3.44 19.80 7.59
CA MET A 14 -2.48 19.51 8.65
C MET A 14 -3.03 18.56 9.70
N HIS A 15 -4.31 18.62 10.04
CA HIS A 15 -4.96 17.66 10.93
C HIS A 15 -4.97 16.23 10.34
N PHE A 16 -5.14 16.09 9.03
CA PHE A 16 -5.01 14.78 8.38
C PHE A 16 -3.56 14.29 8.39
N LEU A 17 -2.62 15.17 8.04
CA LEU A 17 -1.19 14.84 7.99
C LEU A 17 -0.60 14.50 9.37
N ALA A 18 -1.12 15.09 10.44
CA ALA A 18 -0.71 14.77 11.80
C ALA A 18 -1.02 13.31 12.23
N ARG A 19 -1.97 12.66 11.55
CA ARG A 19 -2.36 11.28 11.86
C ARG A 19 -1.55 10.24 11.09
N ARG A 20 -1.27 10.52 9.82
CA ARG A 20 -0.43 9.71 8.92
C ARG A 20 -0.04 10.51 7.69
N GLU A 21 0.93 10.00 6.96
CA GLU A 21 1.20 10.51 5.61
C GLU A 21 0.00 10.30 4.68
N HIS A 22 -0.19 11.24 3.77
CA HIS A 22 -1.20 11.18 2.71
C HIS A 22 -0.57 11.58 1.39
N SER A 23 -0.98 10.96 0.28
CA SER A 23 -0.66 11.52 -1.03
C SER A 23 -1.37 12.85 -1.23
N GLN A 24 -0.83 13.69 -2.11
CA GLN A 24 -1.46 14.98 -2.43
C GLN A 24 -2.90 14.76 -2.92
N HIS A 25 -3.11 13.73 -3.74
CA HIS A 25 -4.44 13.37 -4.24
C HIS A 25 -5.40 12.95 -3.12
N GLU A 26 -4.98 12.06 -2.20
CA GLU A 26 -5.81 11.67 -1.05
C GLU A 26 -6.20 12.88 -0.20
N LEU A 27 -5.24 13.78 0.03
CA LEU A 27 -5.45 14.98 0.83
C LEU A 27 -6.48 15.90 0.17
N LYS A 28 -6.35 16.10 -1.15
CA LYS A 28 -7.34 16.84 -1.95
C LYS A 28 -8.74 16.24 -1.83
N GLN A 29 -8.88 14.94 -2.01
CA GLN A 29 -10.17 14.24 -1.90
C GLN A 29 -10.78 14.37 -0.50
N LYS A 30 -9.98 14.24 0.55
CA LYS A 30 -10.45 14.41 1.93
C LYS A 30 -10.94 15.82 2.24
N LEU A 31 -10.28 16.82 1.69
CA LEU A 31 -10.73 18.22 1.85
C LEU A 31 -12.05 18.47 1.11
N LEU A 32 -12.17 17.97 -0.13
CA LEU A 32 -13.40 18.06 -0.92
C LEU A 32 -14.58 17.35 -0.24
N LEU A 33 -14.34 16.21 0.43
CA LEU A 33 -15.38 15.51 1.19
C LEU A 33 -15.75 16.22 2.50
N LYS A 34 -14.79 16.91 3.12
CA LYS A 34 -15.01 17.58 4.41
C LYS A 34 -15.79 18.88 4.25
N PHE A 35 -15.63 19.58 3.16
CA PHE A 35 -16.20 20.90 2.93
C PHE A 35 -17.04 20.91 1.66
N SER A 36 -18.27 21.35 1.76
CA SER A 36 -19.22 21.40 0.64
C SER A 36 -18.99 22.55 -0.35
N GLN A 37 -18.31 23.61 0.09
CA GLN A 37 -18.04 24.80 -0.72
C GLN A 37 -16.56 25.15 -0.63
N ILE A 38 -15.80 24.70 -1.60
CA ILE A 38 -14.36 24.97 -1.72
C ILE A 38 -14.12 25.73 -3.00
N ASN A 39 -13.37 26.83 -2.89
CA ASN A 39 -12.74 27.46 -4.04
C ASN A 39 -11.57 26.57 -4.49
N GLU A 40 -11.58 26.17 -5.75
CA GLU A 40 -10.53 25.29 -6.29
C GLU A 40 -9.14 25.95 -6.31
N VAL A 41 -9.08 27.27 -6.50
CA VAL A 41 -7.83 28.03 -6.44
C VAL A 41 -7.24 27.97 -5.03
N SER A 42 -8.05 28.28 -4.01
CA SER A 42 -7.63 28.20 -2.59
C SER A 42 -7.20 26.81 -2.16
N LEU A 43 -7.87 25.77 -2.67
CA LEU A 43 -7.49 24.37 -2.44
C LEU A 43 -6.13 24.05 -3.03
N ASN A 44 -5.91 24.41 -4.27
CA ASN A 44 -4.64 24.16 -4.95
C ASN A 44 -3.49 24.95 -4.30
N GLU A 45 -3.71 26.22 -3.90
CA GLU A 45 -2.74 27.01 -3.16
C GLU A 45 -2.34 26.35 -1.83
N ALA A 46 -3.31 25.88 -1.05
CA ALA A 46 -3.04 25.16 0.20
C ALA A 46 -2.19 23.91 -0.01
N LEU A 47 -2.50 23.12 -1.03
CA LEU A 47 -1.75 21.90 -1.36
C LEU A 47 -0.34 22.20 -1.83
N VAL A 48 -0.15 23.22 -2.65
CA VAL A 48 1.17 23.68 -3.12
C VAL A 48 2.03 24.17 -1.95
N GLN A 49 1.47 24.97 -1.05
CA GLN A 49 2.17 25.45 0.14
C GLN A 49 2.63 24.29 1.04
N LEU A 50 1.75 23.34 1.33
CA LEU A 50 2.09 22.18 2.17
C LEU A 50 3.21 21.33 1.56
N LYS A 51 3.22 21.17 0.24
CA LYS A 51 4.29 20.49 -0.48
C LYS A 51 5.60 21.28 -0.43
N ALA A 52 5.56 22.59 -0.69
CA ALA A 52 6.73 23.46 -0.66
C ALA A 52 7.39 23.54 0.72
N GLU A 53 6.60 23.49 1.79
CA GLU A 53 7.06 23.46 3.18
C GLU A 53 7.45 22.03 3.65
N ASN A 54 7.41 21.05 2.76
CA ASN A 54 7.69 19.64 3.06
C ASN A 54 6.79 19.02 4.16
N LEU A 55 5.62 19.59 4.38
CA LEU A 55 4.60 19.05 5.31
C LEU A 55 3.80 17.93 4.66
N GLN A 56 3.64 17.97 3.33
CA GLN A 56 3.10 16.89 2.52
C GLN A 56 4.17 16.39 1.54
N SER A 57 4.30 15.07 1.39
CA SER A 57 5.24 14.46 0.46
C SER A 57 4.70 13.13 -0.05
N ASP A 58 4.55 13.00 -1.36
CA ASP A 58 4.16 11.74 -2.01
C ASP A 58 5.25 10.66 -1.83
N SER A 59 6.51 11.06 -1.73
CA SER A 59 7.63 10.16 -1.46
C SER A 59 7.51 9.53 -0.07
N ARG A 60 7.35 10.33 0.99
CA ARG A 60 7.13 9.81 2.35
C ARG A 60 5.84 8.98 2.46
N PHE A 61 4.79 9.42 1.76
CA PHE A 61 3.56 8.62 1.70
C PHE A 61 3.81 7.25 1.06
N ALA A 62 4.46 7.18 -0.10
CA ALA A 62 4.76 5.92 -0.79
C ALA A 62 5.61 4.98 0.06
N GLU A 63 6.64 5.49 0.74
CA GLU A 63 7.48 4.74 1.64
C GLU A 63 6.67 4.13 2.81
N SER A 64 5.95 4.98 3.54
CA SER A 64 5.18 4.55 4.72
C SER A 64 4.03 3.61 4.34
N TYR A 65 3.37 3.87 3.22
CA TYR A 65 2.26 3.05 2.71
C TYR A 65 2.76 1.67 2.27
N THR A 66 3.86 1.61 1.52
CA THR A 66 4.48 0.34 1.09
C THR A 66 4.85 -0.51 2.30
N ARG A 67 5.52 0.07 3.29
CA ARG A 67 5.88 -0.63 4.54
C ARG A 67 4.64 -1.13 5.28
N PHE A 68 3.63 -0.30 5.43
CA PHE A 68 2.37 -0.68 6.08
C PHE A 68 1.68 -1.85 5.37
N ARG A 69 1.58 -1.81 4.05
CA ARG A 69 0.92 -2.86 3.25
C ARG A 69 1.72 -4.17 3.24
N LYS A 70 3.05 -4.11 3.16
CA LYS A 70 3.92 -5.28 3.34
C LYS A 70 3.69 -5.95 4.69
N ASN A 71 3.63 -5.19 5.77
CA ASN A 71 3.38 -5.70 7.12
C ASN A 71 1.98 -6.34 7.25
N LYS A 72 1.01 -5.89 6.44
CA LYS A 72 -0.32 -6.52 6.33
C LYS A 72 -0.34 -7.74 5.40
N GLY A 73 0.77 -8.08 4.78
CA GLY A 73 0.91 -9.25 3.91
C GLY A 73 0.36 -9.06 2.51
N PHE A 74 0.40 -7.85 1.96
CA PHE A 74 0.07 -7.59 0.56
C PHE A 74 1.33 -7.63 -0.30
N GLY A 75 1.18 -8.12 -1.53
CA GLY A 75 2.24 -8.25 -2.51
C GLY A 75 2.40 -7.02 -3.40
N TYR A 76 3.45 -7.07 -4.22
CA TYR A 76 3.88 -6.01 -5.11
C TYR A 76 2.75 -5.44 -5.98
N LEU A 77 1.98 -6.29 -6.67
CA LEU A 77 0.95 -5.83 -7.64
C LEU A 77 -0.18 -5.06 -6.96
N ASN A 78 -0.62 -5.49 -5.78
CA ASN A 78 -1.69 -4.80 -5.06
C ASN A 78 -1.20 -3.45 -4.54
N ILE A 79 0.00 -3.39 -3.97
CA ILE A 79 0.56 -2.15 -3.44
C ILE A 79 0.80 -1.15 -4.57
N LYS A 80 1.35 -1.61 -5.70
CA LYS A 80 1.56 -0.77 -6.89
C LYS A 80 0.25 -0.14 -7.35
N ARG A 81 -0.78 -0.95 -7.57
CA ARG A 81 -2.10 -0.47 -8.00
C ARG A 81 -2.71 0.52 -7.00
N GLU A 82 -2.56 0.27 -5.70
CA GLU A 82 -3.08 1.15 -4.66
C GLU A 82 -2.37 2.51 -4.62
N LEU A 83 -1.07 2.57 -4.90
CA LEU A 83 -0.31 3.81 -5.03
C LEU A 83 -0.69 4.57 -6.31
N GLU A 84 -0.86 3.85 -7.44
CA GLU A 84 -1.33 4.42 -8.71
C GLU A 84 -2.73 5.05 -8.57
N LEU A 85 -3.66 4.39 -7.89
CA LEU A 85 -4.99 4.93 -7.59
C LEU A 85 -4.95 6.21 -6.75
N ARG A 86 -3.90 6.37 -5.94
CA ARG A 86 -3.64 7.58 -5.14
C ARG A 86 -2.81 8.62 -5.86
N ARG A 87 -2.64 8.43 -7.18
CA ARG A 87 -1.94 9.36 -8.07
C ARG A 87 -0.48 9.65 -7.68
N VAL A 88 0.17 8.68 -7.03
CA VAL A 88 1.61 8.76 -6.81
C VAL A 88 2.34 8.58 -8.14
N HIS A 89 3.34 9.43 -8.40
CA HIS A 89 4.09 9.40 -9.66
C HIS A 89 4.84 8.05 -9.82
N PRO A 90 4.89 7.47 -11.03
CA PRO A 90 5.55 6.18 -11.28
C PRO A 90 7.02 6.12 -10.81
N ASP A 91 7.78 7.20 -10.93
CA ASP A 91 9.17 7.25 -10.47
C ASP A 91 9.28 7.09 -8.96
N ILE A 92 8.36 7.72 -8.21
CA ILE A 92 8.28 7.56 -6.75
C ILE A 92 7.89 6.12 -6.39
N ILE A 93 6.92 5.56 -7.11
CA ILE A 93 6.53 4.15 -6.89
C ILE A 93 7.73 3.23 -7.10
N SER A 94 8.48 3.42 -8.18
CA SER A 94 9.66 2.61 -8.51
C SER A 94 10.78 2.74 -7.48
N GLU A 95 10.92 3.87 -6.82
CA GLU A 95 11.91 4.09 -5.76
C GLU A 95 11.65 3.23 -4.53
N TYR A 96 10.37 3.08 -4.12
CA TYR A 96 10.00 2.37 -2.88
C TYR A 96 9.44 0.97 -3.10
N LEU A 97 9.14 0.60 -4.33
CA LEU A 97 8.47 -0.65 -4.66
C LEU A 97 9.21 -1.39 -5.79
N ASN A 98 10.20 -2.17 -5.40
CA ASN A 98 10.96 -3.01 -6.33
C ASN A 98 10.40 -4.45 -6.31
N PRO A 99 9.95 -5.01 -7.48
CA PRO A 99 9.43 -6.37 -7.55
C PRO A 99 10.47 -7.45 -7.29
N ASP A 100 11.74 -7.16 -7.51
CA ASP A 100 12.85 -8.13 -7.37
C ASP A 100 13.44 -8.16 -5.95
N HIS A 101 12.89 -7.37 -5.02
CA HIS A 101 13.38 -7.35 -3.65
C HIS A 101 13.10 -8.68 -2.94
N ILE A 102 14.11 -9.23 -2.27
CA ILE A 102 14.05 -10.55 -1.61
C ILE A 102 12.97 -10.67 -0.53
N ASP A 103 12.59 -9.56 0.08
CA ASP A 103 11.56 -9.51 1.14
C ASP A 103 10.22 -10.10 0.69
N TRP A 104 9.87 -10.02 -0.60
CA TRP A 104 8.60 -10.55 -1.09
C TRP A 104 8.46 -12.05 -0.86
N ILE A 105 9.53 -12.80 -1.07
CA ILE A 105 9.56 -14.25 -0.86
C ILE A 105 9.40 -14.57 0.62
N SER A 106 10.10 -13.84 1.48
CA SER A 106 10.01 -13.99 2.93
C SER A 106 8.60 -13.69 3.47
N ILE A 107 7.98 -12.60 3.00
CA ILE A 107 6.61 -12.22 3.36
C ILE A 107 5.62 -13.31 2.90
N ALA A 108 5.70 -13.75 1.65
CA ALA A 108 4.84 -14.78 1.09
C ALA A 108 4.97 -16.10 1.85
N THR A 109 6.20 -16.54 2.14
CA THR A 109 6.47 -17.77 2.91
C THR A 109 5.87 -17.68 4.32
N SER A 110 6.01 -16.56 5.00
CA SER A 110 5.43 -16.34 6.32
C SER A 110 3.91 -16.38 6.31
N LEU A 111 3.29 -15.83 5.27
CA LEU A 111 1.83 -15.89 5.08
C LEU A 111 1.34 -17.32 4.87
N LEU A 112 2.04 -18.10 4.06
CA LEU A 112 1.71 -19.51 3.83
C LEU A 112 1.78 -20.32 5.13
N LYS A 113 2.85 -20.14 5.90
CA LYS A 113 3.01 -20.81 7.21
C LYS A 113 1.87 -20.46 8.18
N LYS A 114 1.47 -19.19 8.24
CA LYS A 114 0.32 -18.75 9.04
C LYS A 114 -1.00 -19.36 8.55
N LYS A 115 -1.21 -19.41 7.23
CA LYS A 115 -2.41 -19.97 6.60
C LYS A 115 -2.54 -21.45 6.92
N ILE A 116 -1.47 -22.22 6.75
CA ILE A 116 -1.44 -23.66 7.04
C ILE A 116 -1.74 -23.95 8.51
N ARG A 117 -1.10 -23.23 9.44
CA ARG A 117 -1.40 -23.39 10.88
C ARG A 117 -2.85 -23.12 11.21
N ARG A 118 -3.46 -22.10 10.60
CA ARG A 118 -4.88 -21.76 10.82
C ARG A 118 -5.84 -22.82 10.27
N THR A 119 -5.50 -23.43 9.13
CA THR A 119 -6.34 -24.43 8.46
C THR A 119 -6.05 -25.85 8.93
N LYS A 120 -5.04 -26.06 9.81
CA LYS A 120 -4.60 -27.37 10.32
C LYS A 120 -4.31 -28.38 9.19
N VAL A 121 -3.78 -27.89 8.07
CA VAL A 121 -3.36 -28.72 6.94
C VAL A 121 -2.09 -29.46 7.35
N VAL A 122 -2.16 -30.78 7.42
CA VAL A 122 -1.01 -31.65 7.77
C VAL A 122 -0.25 -32.09 6.52
N ILE A 123 -0.96 -32.25 5.39
CA ILE A 123 -0.37 -32.68 4.10
C ILE A 123 -0.88 -31.75 3.01
N ILE A 124 0.04 -31.21 2.20
CA ILE A 124 -0.31 -30.35 1.07
C ILE A 124 -0.53 -31.23 -0.16
N LYS A 125 -1.78 -31.56 -0.44
CA LYS A 125 -2.20 -32.19 -1.69
C LYS A 125 -2.35 -31.14 -2.80
N GLN A 126 -2.54 -31.58 -4.04
CA GLN A 126 -2.67 -30.67 -5.19
C GLN A 126 -3.78 -29.61 -5.03
N LYS A 127 -4.90 -29.98 -4.42
CA LYS A 127 -6.02 -29.06 -4.16
C LYS A 127 -5.64 -27.95 -3.16
N GLU A 128 -4.93 -28.29 -2.10
CA GLU A 128 -4.42 -27.35 -1.11
C GLU A 128 -3.33 -26.47 -1.70
N TYR A 129 -2.44 -27.04 -2.52
CA TYR A 129 -1.42 -26.30 -3.26
C TYR A 129 -2.04 -25.20 -4.12
N SER A 130 -3.03 -25.54 -4.95
CA SER A 130 -3.74 -24.57 -5.80
C SER A 130 -4.42 -23.46 -5.00
N LYS A 131 -5.01 -23.78 -3.84
CA LYS A 131 -5.61 -22.77 -2.95
C LYS A 131 -4.57 -21.81 -2.36
N LEU A 132 -3.40 -22.31 -2.01
CA LEU A 132 -2.31 -21.48 -1.47
C LEU A 132 -1.75 -20.55 -2.54
N VAL A 133 -1.55 -21.05 -3.76
CA VAL A 133 -1.14 -20.23 -4.92
C VAL A 133 -2.17 -19.12 -5.17
N TRP A 134 -3.44 -19.47 -5.26
CA TRP A 134 -4.53 -18.51 -5.44
C TRP A 134 -4.59 -17.45 -4.31
N TYR A 135 -4.37 -17.88 -3.07
CA TYR A 135 -4.32 -16.98 -1.92
C TYR A 135 -3.23 -15.91 -2.07
N LEU A 136 -2.03 -16.30 -2.51
CA LEU A 136 -0.94 -15.35 -2.74
C LEU A 136 -1.19 -14.46 -3.97
N GLN A 137 -1.76 -15.02 -5.05
CA GLN A 137 -2.14 -14.24 -6.24
C GLN A 137 -3.12 -13.13 -5.88
N ASN A 138 -4.16 -13.42 -5.10
CA ASN A 138 -5.12 -12.41 -4.65
C ASN A 138 -4.51 -11.34 -3.74
N ARG A 139 -3.42 -11.67 -3.06
CA ARG A 139 -2.66 -10.69 -2.28
C ARG A 139 -1.70 -9.85 -3.12
N GLY A 140 -1.54 -10.17 -4.39
CA GLY A 140 -0.75 -9.40 -5.35
C GLY A 140 0.72 -9.79 -5.44
N PHE A 141 1.08 -11.01 -5.03
CA PHE A 141 2.42 -11.55 -5.30
C PHE A 141 2.54 -11.96 -6.75
N ILE A 142 3.72 -11.76 -7.36
CA ILE A 142 3.99 -12.18 -8.74
C ILE A 142 4.39 -13.66 -8.78
N HIS A 143 4.27 -14.25 -9.96
CA HIS A 143 4.46 -15.69 -10.17
C HIS A 143 5.78 -16.23 -9.61
N ASN A 144 6.89 -15.58 -9.92
CA ASN A 144 8.20 -15.98 -9.41
C ASN A 144 8.29 -15.97 -7.87
N GLN A 145 7.71 -14.95 -7.23
CA GLN A 145 7.67 -14.85 -5.77
C GLN A 145 6.84 -15.98 -5.15
N ILE A 146 5.71 -16.32 -5.80
CA ILE A 146 4.84 -17.41 -5.37
C ILE A 146 5.56 -18.76 -5.50
N ASP A 147 6.20 -19.02 -6.62
CA ASP A 147 6.91 -20.29 -6.87
C ASP A 147 8.02 -20.51 -5.83
N LEU A 148 8.83 -19.48 -5.57
CA LEU A 148 9.90 -19.56 -4.57
C LEU A 148 9.35 -19.71 -3.14
N ALA A 149 8.27 -19.02 -2.81
CA ALA A 149 7.63 -19.16 -1.50
C ALA A 149 7.02 -20.55 -1.30
N MET A 150 6.37 -21.11 -2.34
CA MET A 150 5.85 -22.48 -2.32
C MET A 150 6.95 -23.51 -2.20
N LYS A 151 8.06 -23.32 -2.92
CA LYS A 151 9.25 -24.19 -2.80
C LYS A 151 9.81 -24.16 -1.38
N ASN A 152 10.01 -22.98 -0.80
CA ASN A 152 10.48 -22.83 0.58
C ASN A 152 9.55 -23.50 1.60
N LEU A 153 8.25 -23.51 1.32
CA LEU A 153 7.27 -24.18 2.17
C LEU A 153 7.41 -25.70 2.12
N VAL A 154 7.61 -26.26 0.91
CA VAL A 154 7.80 -27.69 0.68
C VAL A 154 9.11 -28.19 1.30
N ASP A 155 10.18 -27.42 1.17
CA ASP A 155 11.51 -27.75 1.73
C ASP A 155 11.56 -27.64 3.27
N SER A 156 10.59 -26.98 3.90
CA SER A 156 10.48 -26.85 5.36
C SER A 156 9.42 -27.81 5.93
N ASP A 157 9.76 -29.09 6.18
CA ASP A 157 9.06 -30.11 7.02
C ASP A 157 7.52 -30.21 6.96
N TYR A 158 6.85 -29.56 6.03
CA TYR A 158 5.39 -29.64 5.84
C TYR A 158 4.99 -30.67 4.78
N VAL A 159 5.96 -31.43 4.25
CA VAL A 159 5.74 -32.49 3.27
C VAL A 159 6.51 -33.74 3.70
N THR A 160 5.80 -34.65 4.26
CA THR A 160 6.11 -36.09 4.23
C THR A 160 5.01 -36.81 3.51
#